data_0db49b1059bfc731581f6642e6b5d7f4
#
_entry.id   0db49b1059bfc731581f6642e6b5d7f4
#
_cell.length_a   1.000
_cell.length_b   1.000
_cell.length_c   1.000
_cell.angle_alpha   90.00
_cell.angle_beta   90.00
_cell.angle_gamma   90.00
#
_symmetry.space_group_name_H-M   'P 1'
#
loop_
_entity.id
_entity.type
_entity.pdbx_description
1 polymer ?
#
loop_
_entity_poly.entity_id
_entity_poly.type
_entity_poly.pdbx_seq_one_letter_code
_entity_poly.pdbx_strand_id
1 'polypeptide(L)'
;MDFANILVGSDGSSLMEAVFDECVYLAQLTGATIHVAYVLDITGFGAQPIDASWEEMYVIIKAEARRILDAAKEALKKRGVAEASIIDVLLEGHPAEELDAYARSHAIDLIVVGTHRRKGLDRLLIGNVTDKVIRTASVPVMVVHSA
;
A
#
# COMPACT_ATOMS: atom_id res chain seq x y z
N MET A 1 -10.11 14.38 -15.51
CA MET A 1 -10.12 13.46 -14.35
C MET A 1 -9.53 14.20 -13.17
N ASP A 2 -10.32 14.36 -12.15
CA ASP A 2 -9.85 15.05 -10.94
C ASP A 2 -9.27 14.00 -9.98
N PHE A 3 -8.00 14.14 -9.66
CA PHE A 3 -7.37 13.25 -8.68
C PHE A 3 -7.65 13.77 -7.28
N ALA A 4 -8.72 13.31 -6.68
CA ALA A 4 -9.10 13.69 -5.32
C ALA A 4 -8.59 12.69 -4.28
N ASN A 5 -8.39 11.45 -4.65
CA ASN A 5 -7.99 10.37 -3.73
C ASN A 5 -6.97 9.45 -4.39
N ILE A 6 -5.83 9.29 -3.74
CA ILE A 6 -4.74 8.41 -4.18
C ILE A 6 -4.59 7.28 -3.15
N LEU A 7 -4.52 6.04 -3.61
CA LEU A 7 -4.31 4.87 -2.75
C LEU A 7 -2.89 4.35 -2.92
N VAL A 8 -2.18 4.19 -1.81
CA VAL A 8 -0.83 3.63 -1.78
C VAL A 8 -0.85 2.32 -1.01
N GLY A 9 -0.39 1.25 -1.64
CA GLY A 9 -0.17 0.00 -0.92
C GLY A 9 1.23 0.03 -0.29
N SER A 10 1.29 -0.06 1.03
CA SER A 10 2.56 -0.07 1.76
C SER A 10 2.92 -1.50 2.18
N ASP A 11 4.19 -1.87 2.01
CA ASP A 11 4.71 -3.15 2.47
C ASP A 11 5.72 -3.01 3.61
N GLY A 12 5.97 -1.78 4.06
CA GLY A 12 6.90 -1.49 5.13
C GLY A 12 8.37 -1.52 4.72
N SER A 13 8.67 -1.75 3.45
CA SER A 13 10.05 -1.81 2.97
C SER A 13 10.63 -0.41 2.70
N SER A 14 11.96 -0.34 2.56
CA SER A 14 12.65 0.90 2.19
C SER A 14 12.30 1.36 0.77
N LEU A 15 11.75 0.49 -0.06
CA LEU A 15 11.28 0.82 -1.41
C LEU A 15 10.15 1.84 -1.38
N MET A 16 9.43 1.92 -0.26
CA MET A 16 8.33 2.85 -0.11
C MET A 16 8.76 4.32 -0.09
N GLU A 17 10.03 4.61 0.18
CA GLU A 17 10.52 5.99 0.17
C GLU A 17 10.29 6.65 -1.20
N ALA A 18 10.65 5.96 -2.29
CA ALA A 18 10.42 6.47 -3.64
C ALA A 18 8.93 6.60 -3.96
N VAL A 19 8.13 5.65 -3.49
CA VAL A 19 6.68 5.67 -3.68
C VAL A 19 6.06 6.87 -2.96
N PHE A 20 6.46 7.11 -1.72
CA PHE A 20 5.97 8.26 -0.95
C PHE A 20 6.35 9.59 -1.60
N ASP A 21 7.58 9.70 -2.13
CA ASP A 21 8.02 10.91 -2.83
C ASP A 21 7.09 11.26 -3.99
N GLU A 22 6.76 10.26 -4.81
CA GLU A 22 5.86 10.45 -5.96
C GLU A 22 4.43 10.76 -5.52
N CYS A 23 3.94 10.10 -4.48
CA CYS A 23 2.60 10.35 -3.96
C CYS A 23 2.46 11.77 -3.42
N VAL A 24 3.47 12.24 -2.70
CA VAL A 24 3.48 13.59 -2.15
C VAL A 24 3.51 14.62 -3.29
N TYR A 25 4.33 14.40 -4.30
CA TYR A 25 4.40 15.27 -5.46
C TYR A 25 3.03 15.39 -6.15
N LEU A 26 2.38 14.27 -6.40
CA LEU A 26 1.05 14.26 -7.01
C LEU A 26 0.00 14.93 -6.12
N ALA A 27 0.03 14.65 -4.83
CA ALA A 27 -0.91 15.25 -3.90
C ALA A 27 -0.76 16.77 -3.81
N GLN A 28 0.47 17.28 -3.88
CA GLN A 28 0.74 18.71 -3.90
C GLN A 28 0.20 19.36 -5.17
N LEU A 29 0.29 18.69 -6.31
CA LEU A 29 -0.22 19.20 -7.58
C LEU A 29 -1.75 19.16 -7.67
N THR A 30 -2.39 18.20 -7.04
CA THR A 30 -3.82 17.93 -7.23
C THR A 30 -4.67 18.27 -6.02
N GLY A 31 -4.07 18.42 -4.84
CA GLY A 31 -4.81 18.54 -3.59
C GLY A 31 -5.39 17.23 -3.09
N ALA A 32 -4.94 16.09 -3.62
CA ALA A 32 -5.50 14.79 -3.30
C ALA A 32 -5.24 14.36 -1.86
N THR A 33 -6.18 13.61 -1.30
CA THR A 33 -6.00 12.88 -0.05
C THR A 33 -5.24 11.60 -0.34
N ILE A 34 -4.26 11.26 0.49
CA ILE A 34 -3.47 10.05 0.37
C ILE A 34 -4.03 9.00 1.33
N HIS A 35 -4.50 7.89 0.76
CA HIS A 35 -4.93 6.72 1.52
C HIS A 35 -3.78 5.73 1.55
N VAL A 36 -3.22 5.46 2.71
CA VAL A 36 -2.14 4.48 2.87
C VAL A 36 -2.74 3.20 3.40
N ALA A 37 -2.62 2.13 2.63
CA ALA A 37 -3.14 0.82 3.01
C ALA A 37 -2.01 -0.17 3.26
N TYR A 38 -2.17 -0.96 4.28
CA TYR A 38 -1.41 -2.19 4.48
C TYR A 38 -2.40 -3.33 4.44
N VAL A 39 -2.12 -4.34 3.62
CA VAL A 39 -3.00 -5.51 3.54
C VAL A 39 -2.34 -6.67 4.28
N LEU A 40 -3.02 -7.10 5.33
CA LEU A 40 -2.61 -8.26 6.10
C LEU A 40 -3.06 -9.50 5.34
N ASP A 41 -2.11 -10.20 4.73
CA ASP A 41 -2.39 -11.40 3.96
C ASP A 41 -2.45 -12.60 4.89
N ILE A 42 -3.67 -12.95 5.29
CA ILE A 42 -3.93 -14.10 6.16
C ILE A 42 -4.23 -15.37 5.36
N THR A 43 -4.21 -15.30 4.03
CA THR A 43 -4.56 -16.44 3.18
C THR A 43 -3.55 -17.59 3.27
N GLY A 44 -2.28 -17.25 3.56
CA GLY A 44 -1.23 -18.25 3.74
C GLY A 44 -1.39 -19.11 4.99
N PHE A 45 -2.27 -18.73 5.91
CA PHE A 45 -2.53 -19.49 7.13
C PHE A 45 -3.59 -20.58 6.94
N GLY A 46 -4.32 -20.57 5.80
CA GLY A 46 -5.20 -21.65 5.35
C GLY A 46 -6.21 -22.15 6.37
N ALA A 47 -6.44 -23.47 6.35
CA ALA A 47 -7.38 -24.14 7.24
C ALA A 47 -6.73 -24.55 8.58
N GLN A 48 -5.81 -23.75 9.10
CA GLN A 48 -5.21 -24.01 10.42
C GLN A 48 -6.30 -23.95 11.49
N PRO A 49 -6.28 -24.89 12.45
CA PRO A 49 -7.23 -24.81 13.57
C PRO A 49 -7.03 -23.48 14.31
N ILE A 50 -8.11 -22.79 14.58
CA ILE A 50 -8.05 -21.58 15.37
C ILE A 50 -7.83 -22.00 16.82
N ASP A 51 -6.61 -21.86 17.31
CA ASP A 51 -6.25 -22.14 18.68
C ASP A 51 -5.60 -20.90 19.32
N ALA A 52 -5.19 -21.04 20.58
CA ALA A 52 -4.55 -19.93 21.30
C ALA A 52 -3.28 -19.44 20.62
N SER A 53 -2.52 -20.32 19.96
CA SER A 53 -1.31 -19.95 19.22
C SER A 53 -1.63 -19.08 18.01
N TRP A 54 -2.74 -19.35 17.33
CA TRP A 54 -3.21 -18.54 16.22
C TRP A 54 -3.60 -17.14 16.69
N GLU A 55 -4.36 -17.06 17.78
CA GLU A 55 -4.78 -15.77 18.34
C GLU A 55 -3.58 -14.93 18.76
N GLU A 56 -2.61 -15.52 19.41
CA GLU A 56 -1.38 -14.84 19.81
C GLU A 56 -0.61 -14.34 18.60
N MET A 57 -0.46 -15.18 17.56
CA MET A 57 0.22 -14.82 16.33
C MET A 57 -0.51 -13.67 15.62
N TYR A 58 -1.84 -13.74 15.55
CA TYR A 58 -2.66 -12.72 14.90
C TYR A 58 -2.48 -11.37 15.57
N VAL A 59 -2.45 -11.33 16.89
CA VAL A 59 -2.21 -10.09 17.65
C VAL A 59 -0.85 -9.49 17.30
N ILE A 60 0.19 -10.31 17.23
CA ILE A 60 1.54 -9.86 16.88
C ILE A 60 1.60 -9.32 15.45
N ILE A 61 1.02 -10.03 14.50
CA ILE A 61 1.00 -9.65 13.10
C ILE A 61 0.23 -8.34 12.91
N LYS A 62 -0.89 -8.20 13.59
CA LYS A 62 -1.71 -6.99 13.53
C LYS A 62 -1.00 -5.78 14.13
N ALA A 63 -0.28 -5.98 15.22
CA ALA A 63 0.52 -4.92 15.84
C ALA A 63 1.64 -4.46 14.91
N GLU A 64 2.29 -5.39 14.20
CA GLU A 64 3.32 -5.06 13.21
C GLU A 64 2.72 -4.27 12.04
N ALA A 65 1.55 -4.69 11.56
CA ALA A 65 0.84 -3.98 10.49
C ALA A 65 0.51 -2.53 10.91
N ARG A 66 0.07 -2.35 12.15
CA ARG A 66 -0.22 -1.02 12.68
C ARG A 66 1.06 -0.17 12.74
N ARG A 67 2.17 -0.76 13.13
CA ARG A 67 3.46 -0.08 13.17
C ARG A 67 3.90 0.37 11.78
N ILE A 68 3.71 -0.47 10.77
CA ILE A 68 4.03 -0.15 9.38
C ILE A 68 3.20 1.06 8.90
N LEU A 69 1.90 1.05 9.21
CA LEU A 69 1.01 2.17 8.83
C LEU A 69 1.37 3.46 9.56
N ASP A 70 1.70 3.38 10.83
CA ASP A 70 2.11 4.57 11.60
C ASP A 70 3.40 5.16 11.04
N ALA A 71 4.35 4.30 10.68
CA ALA A 71 5.62 4.75 10.06
C ALA A 71 5.37 5.39 8.69
N ALA A 72 4.47 4.84 7.89
CA ALA A 72 4.10 5.40 6.59
C ALA A 72 3.47 6.78 6.76
N LYS A 73 2.56 6.92 7.70
CA LYS A 73 1.92 8.20 8.01
C LYS A 73 2.94 9.25 8.42
N GLU A 74 3.89 8.88 9.29
CA GLU A 74 4.96 9.78 9.71
C GLU A 74 5.87 10.17 8.54
N ALA A 75 6.17 9.23 7.64
CA ALA A 75 6.98 9.50 6.46
C ALA A 75 6.31 10.53 5.54
N LEU A 76 5.00 10.44 5.37
CA LEU A 76 4.23 11.41 4.58
C LEU A 76 4.18 12.77 5.27
N LYS A 77 3.98 12.80 6.58
CA LYS A 77 3.96 14.05 7.36
C LYS A 77 5.30 14.78 7.29
N LYS A 78 6.40 14.05 7.37
CA LYS A 78 7.75 14.61 7.23
C LYS A 78 7.98 15.24 5.87
N ARG A 79 7.26 14.79 4.84
CA ARG A 79 7.31 15.35 3.50
C ARG A 79 6.35 16.54 3.30
N GLY A 80 5.70 16.97 4.38
CA GLY A 80 4.84 18.15 4.36
C GLY A 80 3.37 17.87 4.11
N VAL A 81 2.94 16.61 4.14
CA VAL A 81 1.52 16.28 3.98
C VAL A 81 0.79 16.53 5.31
N ALA A 82 -0.29 17.29 5.25
CA ALA A 82 -1.11 17.55 6.44
C ALA A 82 -1.77 16.26 6.92
N GLU A 83 -1.84 16.10 8.24
CA GLU A 83 -2.45 14.91 8.84
C GLU A 83 -3.88 14.68 8.37
N ALA A 84 -4.65 15.76 8.20
CA ALA A 84 -6.03 15.68 7.71
C ALA A 84 -6.14 15.17 6.27
N SER A 85 -5.04 15.18 5.52
CA SER A 85 -4.98 14.69 4.14
C SER A 85 -4.42 13.28 4.02
N ILE A 86 -4.24 12.58 5.15
CA ILE A 86 -3.73 11.22 5.19
C ILE A 86 -4.78 10.34 5.87
N ILE A 87 -5.20 9.28 5.17
CA ILE A 87 -6.08 8.25 5.73
C ILE A 87 -5.29 6.95 5.72
N ASP A 88 -5.10 6.35 6.88
CA ASP A 88 -4.43 5.06 6.99
C ASP A 88 -5.46 3.96 7.20
N VAL A 89 -5.28 2.83 6.53
CA VAL A 89 -6.24 1.74 6.60
C VAL A 89 -5.53 0.38 6.62
N LEU A 90 -5.98 -0.45 7.54
CA LEU A 90 -5.54 -1.84 7.63
C LEU A 90 -6.61 -2.73 6.98
N LEU A 91 -6.20 -3.44 5.94
CA LEU A 91 -7.06 -4.37 5.23
C LEU A 91 -6.59 -5.81 5.49
N GLU A 92 -7.49 -6.76 5.37
CA GLU A 92 -7.17 -8.18 5.54
C GLU A 92 -7.69 -8.97 4.35
N GLY A 93 -6.83 -9.82 3.77
CA GLY A 93 -7.20 -10.66 2.65
C GLY A 93 -6.09 -10.78 1.62
N HIS A 94 -6.48 -10.98 0.37
CA HIS A 94 -5.53 -11.00 -0.75
C HIS A 94 -5.16 -9.56 -1.11
N PRO A 95 -3.87 -9.21 -1.07
CA PRO A 95 -3.46 -7.80 -1.21
C PRO A 95 -4.03 -7.09 -2.44
N ALA A 96 -3.87 -7.66 -3.62
CA ALA A 96 -4.34 -6.99 -4.84
C ALA A 96 -5.87 -6.85 -4.88
N GLU A 97 -6.59 -7.86 -4.44
CA GLU A 97 -8.05 -7.84 -4.41
C GLU A 97 -8.58 -6.82 -3.40
N GLU A 98 -7.96 -6.76 -2.22
CA GLU A 98 -8.37 -5.83 -1.18
C GLU A 98 -8.07 -4.38 -1.57
N LEU A 99 -6.94 -4.14 -2.23
CA LEU A 99 -6.62 -2.80 -2.73
C LEU A 99 -7.65 -2.34 -3.78
N ASP A 100 -8.01 -3.21 -4.71
CA ASP A 100 -9.01 -2.87 -5.72
C ASP A 100 -10.40 -2.68 -5.12
N ALA A 101 -10.79 -3.52 -4.18
CA ALA A 101 -12.07 -3.39 -3.48
C ALA A 101 -12.16 -2.07 -2.72
N TYR A 102 -11.09 -1.70 -2.02
CA TYR A 102 -11.00 -0.42 -1.33
C TYR A 102 -11.10 0.75 -2.33
N ALA A 103 -10.37 0.64 -3.44
CA ALA A 103 -10.37 1.68 -4.47
C ALA A 103 -11.77 1.93 -5.01
N ARG A 104 -12.53 0.88 -5.26
CA ARG A 104 -13.90 1.01 -5.76
C ARG A 104 -14.85 1.59 -4.74
N SER A 105 -14.69 1.24 -3.45
CA SER A 105 -15.60 1.67 -2.40
C SER A 105 -15.30 3.06 -1.85
N HIS A 106 -14.12 3.62 -2.10
CA HIS A 106 -13.68 4.89 -1.54
C HIS A 106 -13.36 5.95 -2.59
N ALA A 107 -13.87 5.79 -3.80
CA ALA A 107 -13.68 6.74 -4.90
C ALA A 107 -12.19 7.07 -5.15
N ILE A 108 -11.35 6.06 -5.12
CA ILE A 108 -9.93 6.22 -5.42
C ILE A 108 -9.75 6.47 -6.92
N ASP A 109 -8.96 7.46 -7.25
CA ASP A 109 -8.70 7.88 -8.63
C ASP A 109 -7.41 7.26 -9.20
N LEU A 110 -6.50 6.86 -8.33
CA LEU A 110 -5.21 6.32 -8.71
C LEU A 110 -4.68 5.40 -7.63
N ILE A 111 -4.21 4.22 -8.02
CA ILE A 111 -3.45 3.33 -7.12
C ILE A 111 -1.97 3.49 -7.45
N VAL A 112 -1.13 3.70 -6.44
CA VAL A 112 0.32 3.80 -6.60
C VAL A 112 0.97 2.62 -5.91
N VAL A 113 1.80 1.91 -6.65
CA VAL A 113 2.52 0.73 -6.16
C VAL A 113 3.99 0.84 -6.56
N GLY A 114 4.84 0.15 -5.84
CA GLY A 114 6.27 0.17 -6.07
C GLY A 114 6.79 -1.09 -6.73
N THR A 115 7.89 -0.95 -7.43
CA THR A 115 8.68 -2.05 -7.94
C THR A 115 10.15 -1.71 -7.74
N HIS A 116 11.02 -2.70 -7.77
CA HIS A 116 12.44 -2.48 -7.59
C HIS A 116 13.24 -3.21 -8.66
N ARG A 117 14.46 -2.68 -8.93
CA ARG A 117 15.43 -3.35 -9.79
C ARG A 117 16.34 -4.21 -8.93
N ARG A 118 16.51 -5.45 -9.32
CA ARG A 118 17.49 -6.30 -8.67
C ARG A 118 18.89 -5.85 -9.09
N LYS A 119 19.74 -5.67 -8.10
CA LYS A 119 21.12 -5.24 -8.33
C LYS A 119 21.83 -6.21 -9.26
N GLY A 120 22.40 -5.70 -10.38
CA GLY A 120 23.11 -6.51 -11.36
C GLY A 120 22.26 -7.10 -12.47
N LEU A 121 20.95 -6.83 -12.49
CA LEU A 121 20.06 -7.26 -13.57
C LEU A 121 19.39 -6.04 -14.21
N ASP A 122 19.37 -6.00 -15.53
CA ASP A 122 18.65 -4.96 -16.27
C ASP A 122 17.12 -5.15 -16.27
N ARG A 123 16.64 -6.08 -15.44
CA ARG A 123 15.22 -6.37 -15.35
C ARG A 123 14.60 -5.73 -14.13
N LEU A 124 13.45 -5.10 -14.34
CA LEU A 124 12.56 -4.73 -13.26
C LEU A 124 11.99 -5.99 -12.63
N LEU A 125 12.13 -6.10 -11.30
CA LEU A 125 11.40 -7.11 -10.57
C LEU A 125 10.06 -6.54 -10.16
N ILE A 126 9.02 -7.03 -10.83
CA ILE A 126 7.66 -6.70 -10.44
C ILE A 126 7.26 -7.78 -9.43
N GLY A 127 6.98 -7.36 -8.18
CA GLY A 127 6.49 -8.29 -7.16
C GLY A 127 5.12 -8.84 -7.52
N ASN A 128 4.74 -9.96 -6.91
CA ASN A 128 3.47 -10.63 -7.21
C ASN A 128 2.26 -9.74 -6.99
N VAL A 129 2.27 -8.94 -5.93
CA VAL A 129 1.16 -8.03 -5.61
C VAL A 129 1.05 -6.95 -6.67
N THR A 130 2.17 -6.30 -7.02
CA THR A 130 2.19 -5.24 -8.03
C THR A 130 1.73 -5.77 -9.39
N ASP A 131 2.22 -6.94 -9.81
CA ASP A 131 1.81 -7.56 -11.07
C ASP A 131 0.30 -7.80 -11.10
N LYS A 132 -0.25 -8.33 -10.02
CA LYS A 132 -1.68 -8.62 -9.94
C LYS A 132 -2.51 -7.33 -9.92
N VAL A 133 -2.05 -6.30 -9.21
CA VAL A 133 -2.73 -4.99 -9.19
C VAL A 133 -2.79 -4.41 -10.61
N ILE A 134 -1.67 -4.44 -11.34
CA ILE A 134 -1.62 -3.95 -12.72
C ILE A 134 -2.65 -4.66 -13.61
N ARG A 135 -2.80 -5.97 -13.43
CA ARG A 135 -3.68 -6.78 -14.27
C ARG A 135 -5.15 -6.64 -13.92
N THR A 136 -5.48 -6.39 -12.66
CA THR A 136 -6.86 -6.53 -12.17
C THR A 136 -7.49 -5.24 -11.65
N ALA A 137 -6.72 -4.16 -11.49
CA ALA A 137 -7.26 -2.92 -10.95
C ALA A 137 -8.30 -2.31 -11.87
N SER A 138 -9.36 -1.78 -11.26
CA SER A 138 -10.44 -1.09 -11.96
C SER A 138 -10.19 0.40 -12.14
N VAL A 139 -9.11 0.93 -11.55
CA VAL A 139 -8.70 2.33 -11.64
C VAL A 139 -7.26 2.41 -12.19
N PRO A 140 -6.82 3.59 -12.66
CA PRO A 140 -5.43 3.75 -13.12
C PRO A 140 -4.42 3.35 -12.04
N VAL A 141 -3.32 2.77 -12.49
CA VAL A 141 -2.23 2.32 -11.61
C VAL A 141 -0.93 3.00 -12.05
N MET A 142 -0.27 3.64 -11.11
CA MET A 142 1.07 4.16 -11.31
C MET A 142 2.08 3.23 -10.64
N VAL A 143 3.08 2.82 -11.39
CA VAL A 143 4.16 1.98 -10.89
C VAL A 143 5.39 2.85 -10.69
N VAL A 144 5.88 2.92 -9.45
CA VAL A 144 7.07 3.70 -9.12
C VAL A 144 8.26 2.76 -9.03
N HIS A 145 9.28 3.07 -9.81
CA HIS A 145 10.51 2.28 -9.82
C HIS A 145 11.48 2.84 -8.77
N SER A 146 11.94 1.98 -7.89
CA SER A 146 13.02 2.32 -6.96
C SER A 146 14.32 1.71 -7.46
N ALA A 147 15.38 2.44 -7.26
CA ALA A 147 16.70 1.98 -7.67
C ALA A 147 17.23 0.87 -6.74
#